data_0d47e5158325461b18768868b52065f7
#
_entry.id   0d47e5158325461b18768868b52065f7
#
_cell.length_a   1.000
_cell.length_b   1.000
_cell.length_c   1.000
_cell.angle_alpha   90.00
_cell.angle_beta   90.00
_cell.angle_gamma   90.00
#
_symmetry.space_group_name_H-M   'P 1'
#
loop_
_entity.id
_entity.type
_entity.pdbx_description
1 polymer ?
#
loop_
_entity_poly.entity_id
_entity_poly.type
_entity_poly.pdbx_seq_one_letter_code
_entity_poly.pdbx_strand_id
1 'polypeptide(L)'
;MDKIKLGFVPTRRSIFSAPDAIKYRGLTADRLREIGVDIVDIDDINDEGLLFDDSHIEPIVKKFRAEGVDGIMLCHANFGTEYVCARLARELGLPVLLWGPRDERPEPDGTRLRDSQCGLFATGKVLRRFQVPFTYMTNCRLTDLEFERGVWDFLAVCNVVKTFKHTRILQMATRPFDFWSTMCNEGELLEKFNIQLSPIPMTELVQAVRDAQADEQAMAAMLAHIRDSFEICIPEDKVPAVAGLAIAMKRLVDKYGCNAGAIQCWNALQDELGIMPCAANAILNEIGIPVVCETDIHGAITALMVEAADLGRHRGMFADWTVRHPDNENGELLQHCGPWPCSCAAVKPKLTYPLAFDHPGALTAEAKHGDLTLARFDGDNGEYSLLLGNARGIDGPAGMGTYLWVEVDNLKRLEAKIVEGPYIHHCVAIHANVVPVLYEACKYIGIQPDLYDPIEEDVKAYLRGE
;
A
#
# COMPACT_ATOMS: atom_id res chain seq x y z
N MET A 1 5.56 -7.30 7.47
CA MET A 1 4.19 -7.57 6.94
C MET A 1 3.93 -9.07 6.96
N ASP A 2 2.72 -9.50 7.26
CA ASP A 2 2.32 -10.91 7.17
C ASP A 2 2.32 -11.35 5.70
N LYS A 3 2.69 -12.61 5.46
CA LYS A 3 2.61 -13.18 4.11
C LYS A 3 1.17 -13.20 3.63
N ILE A 4 0.96 -12.83 2.36
CA ILE A 4 -0.35 -12.92 1.70
C ILE A 4 -0.59 -14.37 1.31
N LYS A 5 -1.75 -14.91 1.71
CA LYS A 5 -2.19 -16.26 1.36
C LYS A 5 -3.16 -16.21 0.19
N LEU A 6 -2.83 -16.92 -0.88
CA LEU A 6 -3.64 -17.02 -2.09
C LEU A 6 -4.47 -18.31 -2.08
N GLY A 7 -5.81 -18.18 -2.11
CA GLY A 7 -6.71 -19.31 -2.36
C GLY A 7 -6.63 -19.74 -3.83
N PHE A 8 -6.09 -20.91 -4.10
CA PHE A 8 -5.98 -21.46 -5.45
C PHE A 8 -7.22 -22.28 -5.78
N VAL A 9 -8.03 -21.79 -6.75
CA VAL A 9 -9.31 -22.37 -7.13
C VAL A 9 -9.31 -22.74 -8.61
N PRO A 10 -8.76 -23.91 -8.99
CA PRO A 10 -8.87 -24.41 -10.34
C PRO A 10 -10.28 -24.91 -10.64
N THR A 11 -10.80 -24.60 -11.85
CA THR A 11 -12.16 -24.95 -12.25
C THR A 11 -12.18 -25.72 -13.56
N ARG A 12 -13.21 -26.56 -13.74
CA ARG A 12 -13.48 -27.27 -14.98
C ARG A 12 -14.95 -27.28 -15.38
N ARG A 13 -15.20 -27.63 -16.62
CA ARG A 13 -16.54 -27.97 -17.16
C ARG A 13 -16.50 -29.39 -17.74
N SER A 14 -17.56 -30.17 -17.49
CA SER A 14 -17.60 -31.61 -17.77
C SER A 14 -17.52 -31.98 -19.24
N ILE A 15 -17.87 -31.08 -20.15
CA ILE A 15 -17.82 -31.33 -21.60
C ILE A 15 -16.39 -31.33 -22.17
N PHE A 16 -15.43 -30.79 -21.45
CA PHE A 16 -14.02 -30.71 -21.80
C PHE A 16 -13.19 -31.76 -21.04
N SER A 17 -11.94 -31.96 -21.44
CA SER A 17 -11.06 -32.98 -20.87
C SER A 17 -10.82 -32.74 -19.36
N ALA A 18 -11.32 -33.68 -18.54
CA ALA A 18 -11.02 -33.70 -17.11
C ALA A 18 -9.55 -34.05 -16.80
N PRO A 19 -8.90 -35.02 -17.49
CA PRO A 19 -7.48 -35.32 -17.30
C PRO A 19 -6.58 -34.10 -17.54
N ASP A 20 -6.86 -33.30 -18.58
CA ASP A 20 -6.08 -32.08 -18.85
C ASP A 20 -6.33 -30.99 -17.82
N ALA A 21 -7.57 -30.84 -17.33
CA ALA A 21 -7.86 -29.94 -16.24
C ALA A 21 -7.08 -30.30 -14.95
N ILE A 22 -7.03 -31.58 -14.58
CA ILE A 22 -6.26 -32.08 -13.44
C ILE A 22 -4.76 -31.84 -13.65
N LYS A 23 -4.24 -32.11 -14.87
CA LYS A 23 -2.85 -31.84 -15.22
C LYS A 23 -2.50 -30.36 -15.04
N TYR A 24 -3.29 -29.43 -15.58
CA TYR A 24 -3.02 -27.99 -15.49
C TYR A 24 -3.25 -27.42 -14.10
N ARG A 25 -4.16 -28.00 -13.29
CA ARG A 25 -4.23 -27.74 -11.86
C ARG A 25 -2.88 -27.98 -11.18
N GLY A 26 -2.30 -29.17 -11.38
CA GLY A 26 -1.01 -29.54 -10.81
C GLY A 26 0.13 -28.62 -11.26
N LEU A 27 0.28 -28.45 -12.59
CA LEU A 27 1.32 -27.56 -13.16
C LEU A 27 1.22 -26.11 -12.66
N THR A 28 0.01 -25.60 -12.50
CA THR A 28 -0.19 -24.22 -11.98
C THR A 28 0.15 -24.13 -10.50
N ALA A 29 -0.29 -25.08 -9.68
CA ALA A 29 0.04 -25.12 -8.26
C ALA A 29 1.56 -25.23 -8.04
N ASP A 30 2.24 -26.07 -8.80
CA ASP A 30 3.70 -26.24 -8.72
C ASP A 30 4.41 -24.94 -9.13
N ARG A 31 3.98 -24.28 -10.20
CA ARG A 31 4.57 -23.00 -10.62
C ARG A 31 4.35 -21.89 -9.60
N LEU A 32 3.17 -21.80 -9.00
CA LEU A 32 2.91 -20.82 -7.93
C LEU A 32 3.85 -21.04 -6.73
N ARG A 33 4.05 -22.29 -6.31
CA ARG A 33 4.99 -22.62 -5.23
C ARG A 33 6.45 -22.33 -5.62
N GLU A 34 6.84 -22.64 -6.86
CA GLU A 34 8.18 -22.36 -7.39
C GLU A 34 8.52 -20.87 -7.34
N ILE A 35 7.58 -19.99 -7.68
CA ILE A 35 7.78 -18.53 -7.59
C ILE A 35 7.57 -17.96 -6.19
N GLY A 36 7.39 -18.82 -5.17
CA GLY A 36 7.35 -18.44 -3.76
C GLY A 36 5.99 -17.97 -3.22
N VAL A 37 4.90 -18.25 -3.95
CA VAL A 37 3.53 -17.91 -3.50
C VAL A 37 3.04 -18.88 -2.44
N ASP A 38 2.49 -18.37 -1.35
CA ASP A 38 1.83 -19.15 -0.30
C ASP A 38 0.38 -19.44 -0.74
N ILE A 39 0.12 -20.67 -1.19
CA ILE A 39 -1.20 -21.08 -1.68
C ILE A 39 -1.94 -21.97 -0.70
N VAL A 40 -3.26 -21.74 -0.60
CA VAL A 40 -4.22 -22.66 0.01
C VAL A 40 -5.03 -23.27 -1.13
N ASP A 41 -4.78 -24.54 -1.44
CA ASP A 41 -5.47 -25.27 -2.53
C ASP A 41 -6.81 -25.88 -2.07
N ILE A 42 -7.51 -26.52 -3.02
CA ILE A 42 -8.78 -27.22 -2.78
C ILE A 42 -8.68 -28.73 -3.07
N ASP A 43 -7.50 -29.31 -2.94
CA ASP A 43 -7.22 -30.69 -3.29
C ASP A 43 -7.99 -31.71 -2.45
N ASP A 44 -8.38 -31.34 -1.23
CA ASP A 44 -9.15 -32.14 -0.28
C ASP A 44 -10.68 -31.99 -0.39
N ILE A 45 -11.15 -31.14 -1.29
CA ILE A 45 -12.60 -30.88 -1.44
C ILE A 45 -13.31 -31.98 -2.25
N ASN A 46 -12.63 -32.54 -3.25
CA ASN A 46 -13.09 -33.68 -4.01
C ASN A 46 -11.91 -34.40 -4.66
N ASP A 47 -12.13 -35.59 -5.24
CA ASP A 47 -11.08 -36.44 -5.82
C ASP A 47 -10.28 -35.79 -6.94
N GLU A 48 -10.84 -34.79 -7.61
CA GLU A 48 -10.17 -34.05 -8.69
C GLU A 48 -9.46 -32.77 -8.21
N GLY A 49 -9.78 -32.25 -7.04
CA GLY A 49 -9.29 -30.94 -6.53
C GLY A 49 -9.69 -29.77 -7.44
N LEU A 50 -10.87 -29.84 -8.06
CA LEU A 50 -11.38 -28.86 -9.03
C LEU A 50 -12.78 -28.35 -8.61
N LEU A 51 -13.03 -27.06 -8.82
CA LEU A 51 -14.35 -26.45 -8.62
C LEU A 51 -15.24 -26.66 -9.86
N PHE A 52 -16.38 -27.33 -9.72
CA PHE A 52 -17.33 -27.54 -10.83
C PHE A 52 -18.78 -27.75 -10.39
N ASP A 53 -19.04 -27.86 -9.08
CA ASP A 53 -20.38 -28.09 -8.52
C ASP A 53 -20.64 -27.20 -7.31
N ASP A 54 -21.91 -26.82 -7.10
CA ASP A 54 -22.32 -25.96 -5.98
C ASP A 54 -22.00 -26.54 -4.60
N SER A 55 -22.02 -27.89 -4.46
CA SER A 55 -21.69 -28.55 -3.20
C SER A 55 -20.26 -28.31 -2.72
N HIS A 56 -19.38 -27.87 -3.60
CA HIS A 56 -17.99 -27.53 -3.25
C HIS A 56 -17.86 -26.17 -2.58
N ILE A 57 -18.83 -25.24 -2.74
CA ILE A 57 -18.70 -23.85 -2.30
C ILE A 57 -18.54 -23.74 -0.79
N GLU A 58 -19.46 -24.30 -0.01
CA GLU A 58 -19.44 -24.21 1.44
C GLU A 58 -18.13 -24.79 2.06
N PRO A 59 -17.67 -25.99 1.69
CA PRO A 59 -16.40 -26.51 2.15
C PRO A 59 -15.21 -25.60 1.84
N ILE A 60 -15.10 -25.04 0.61
CA ILE A 60 -14.04 -24.11 0.22
C ILE A 60 -14.10 -22.83 1.06
N VAL A 61 -15.29 -22.24 1.20
CA VAL A 61 -15.47 -21.03 2.03
C VAL A 61 -15.04 -21.25 3.46
N LYS A 62 -15.43 -22.37 4.06
CA LYS A 62 -15.02 -22.76 5.42
C LYS A 62 -13.51 -22.90 5.54
N LYS A 63 -12.88 -23.62 4.60
CA LYS A 63 -11.44 -23.81 4.56
C LYS A 63 -10.68 -22.48 4.42
N PHE A 64 -11.06 -21.66 3.44
CA PHE A 64 -10.36 -20.40 3.17
C PHE A 64 -10.50 -19.37 4.30
N ARG A 65 -11.66 -19.32 4.95
CA ARG A 65 -11.86 -18.49 6.15
C ARG A 65 -11.00 -18.98 7.33
N ALA A 66 -10.92 -20.29 7.54
CA ALA A 66 -10.11 -20.87 8.63
C ALA A 66 -8.61 -20.66 8.41
N GLU A 67 -8.15 -20.74 7.17
CA GLU A 67 -6.74 -20.54 6.79
C GLU A 67 -6.36 -19.05 6.67
N GLY A 68 -7.32 -18.14 6.69
CA GLY A 68 -7.06 -16.71 6.55
C GLY A 68 -6.57 -16.32 5.16
N VAL A 69 -7.25 -16.79 4.11
CA VAL A 69 -6.94 -16.46 2.71
C VAL A 69 -7.26 -14.98 2.44
N ASP A 70 -6.34 -14.28 1.78
CA ASP A 70 -6.42 -12.84 1.52
C ASP A 70 -6.96 -12.47 0.11
N GLY A 71 -6.92 -13.41 -0.82
CA GLY A 71 -7.44 -13.28 -2.18
C GLY A 71 -7.55 -14.65 -2.85
N ILE A 72 -8.31 -14.77 -3.94
CA ILE A 72 -8.47 -16.04 -4.65
C ILE A 72 -8.04 -15.92 -6.12
N MET A 73 -7.45 -17.00 -6.64
CA MET A 73 -7.16 -17.17 -8.06
C MET A 73 -8.13 -18.19 -8.65
N LEU A 74 -9.09 -17.72 -9.45
CA LEU A 74 -9.94 -18.56 -10.27
C LEU A 74 -9.14 -18.99 -11.51
N CYS A 75 -8.63 -20.23 -11.48
CA CYS A 75 -7.81 -20.78 -12.55
C CYS A 75 -8.67 -21.65 -13.48
N HIS A 76 -8.90 -21.19 -14.70
CA HIS A 76 -9.61 -21.94 -15.73
C HIS A 76 -8.73 -23.06 -16.28
N ALA A 77 -8.66 -24.19 -15.57
CA ALA A 77 -7.87 -25.36 -15.96
C ALA A 77 -8.38 -25.99 -17.28
N ASN A 78 -9.68 -25.86 -17.56
CA ASN A 78 -10.29 -25.92 -18.89
C ASN A 78 -11.35 -24.79 -19.00
N PHE A 79 -12.44 -24.94 -19.72
CA PHE A 79 -13.49 -23.91 -19.86
C PHE A 79 -14.01 -23.39 -18.51
N GLY A 80 -14.09 -24.26 -17.50
CA GLY A 80 -14.59 -23.92 -16.17
C GLY A 80 -16.11 -23.82 -16.08
N THR A 81 -16.63 -23.80 -14.84
CA THR A 81 -18.06 -23.69 -14.55
C THR A 81 -18.35 -22.29 -13.99
N GLU A 82 -18.71 -21.37 -14.87
CA GLU A 82 -18.80 -19.92 -14.65
C GLU A 82 -19.68 -19.51 -13.44
N TYR A 83 -20.86 -20.14 -13.26
CA TYR A 83 -21.78 -19.77 -12.18
C TYR A 83 -21.25 -20.16 -10.80
N VAL A 84 -20.59 -21.31 -10.70
CA VAL A 84 -20.00 -21.77 -9.42
C VAL A 84 -18.83 -20.86 -9.02
N CYS A 85 -17.98 -20.49 -9.98
CA CYS A 85 -16.89 -19.54 -9.78
C CYS A 85 -17.40 -18.19 -9.23
N ALA A 86 -18.45 -17.65 -9.85
CA ALA A 86 -19.01 -16.36 -9.44
C ALA A 86 -19.71 -16.42 -8.08
N ARG A 87 -20.41 -17.55 -7.77
CA ARG A 87 -21.02 -17.75 -6.45
C ARG A 87 -19.98 -17.86 -5.35
N LEU A 88 -18.93 -18.65 -5.57
CA LEU A 88 -17.81 -18.77 -4.62
C LEU A 88 -17.15 -17.40 -4.37
N ALA A 89 -16.83 -16.67 -5.44
CA ALA A 89 -16.21 -15.36 -5.33
C ALA A 89 -17.06 -14.36 -4.54
N ARG A 90 -18.38 -14.34 -4.80
CA ARG A 90 -19.34 -13.50 -4.06
C ARG A 90 -19.44 -13.87 -2.60
N GLU A 91 -19.45 -15.17 -2.28
CA GLU A 91 -19.56 -15.68 -0.90
C GLU A 91 -18.34 -15.35 -0.05
N LEU A 92 -17.14 -15.40 -0.68
CA LEU A 92 -15.88 -15.06 -0.01
C LEU A 92 -15.71 -13.54 0.17
N GLY A 93 -16.12 -12.73 -0.80
CA GLY A 93 -15.94 -11.26 -0.75
C GLY A 93 -14.49 -10.80 -0.75
N LEU A 94 -13.57 -11.65 -1.23
CA LEU A 94 -12.14 -11.38 -1.33
C LEU A 94 -11.76 -10.86 -2.74
N PRO A 95 -10.60 -10.23 -2.91
CA PRO A 95 -10.04 -9.98 -4.24
C PRO A 95 -9.97 -11.24 -5.09
N VAL A 96 -10.26 -11.11 -6.38
CA VAL A 96 -10.35 -12.23 -7.34
C VAL A 96 -9.40 -11.99 -8.49
N LEU A 97 -8.47 -12.93 -8.71
CA LEU A 97 -7.70 -13.03 -9.94
C LEU A 97 -8.39 -14.03 -10.89
N LEU A 98 -8.81 -13.55 -12.05
CA LEU A 98 -9.36 -14.40 -13.11
C LEU A 98 -8.29 -14.69 -14.15
N TRP A 99 -7.90 -15.95 -14.26
CA TRP A 99 -6.89 -16.40 -15.21
C TRP A 99 -7.08 -17.85 -15.62
N GLY A 100 -6.47 -18.23 -16.74
CA GLY A 100 -6.36 -19.60 -17.21
C GLY A 100 -5.16 -19.77 -18.13
N PRO A 101 -4.49 -20.94 -18.10
CA PRO A 101 -3.32 -21.19 -18.91
C PRO A 101 -3.70 -21.25 -20.41
N ARG A 102 -2.86 -20.65 -21.26
CA ARG A 102 -3.04 -20.65 -22.71
C ARG A 102 -3.22 -22.08 -23.24
N ASP A 103 -4.23 -22.25 -24.09
CA ASP A 103 -4.57 -23.56 -24.66
C ASP A 103 -3.50 -24.06 -25.65
N GLU A 104 -3.40 -25.38 -25.80
CA GLU A 104 -2.58 -26.07 -26.76
C GLU A 104 -3.21 -25.99 -28.15
N ARG A 105 -2.45 -26.47 -29.14
CA ARG A 105 -3.01 -26.71 -30.48
C ARG A 105 -4.14 -27.75 -30.39
N PRO A 106 -5.20 -27.57 -31.19
CA PRO A 106 -6.17 -28.64 -31.39
C PRO A 106 -5.49 -29.94 -31.87
N GLU A 107 -6.07 -31.05 -31.48
CA GLU A 107 -5.67 -32.38 -31.95
C GLU A 107 -5.80 -32.49 -33.48
N PRO A 108 -5.16 -33.46 -34.15
CA PRO A 108 -5.22 -33.60 -35.60
C PRO A 108 -6.65 -33.74 -36.17
N ASP A 109 -7.60 -34.25 -35.39
CA ASP A 109 -9.02 -34.34 -35.73
C ASP A 109 -9.81 -33.06 -35.44
N GLY A 110 -9.17 -32.00 -34.97
CA GLY A 110 -9.77 -30.73 -34.60
C GLY A 110 -10.32 -30.66 -33.18
N THR A 111 -10.18 -31.72 -32.38
CA THR A 111 -10.62 -31.74 -30.97
C THR A 111 -9.83 -30.71 -30.15
N ARG A 112 -10.55 -29.88 -29.38
CA ARG A 112 -9.97 -28.95 -28.39
C ARG A 112 -10.19 -29.51 -26.96
N LEU A 113 -9.13 -29.61 -26.20
CA LEU A 113 -9.16 -30.27 -24.89
C LEU A 113 -9.67 -29.39 -23.77
N ARG A 114 -9.40 -28.07 -23.82
CA ARG A 114 -9.63 -27.19 -22.68
C ARG A 114 -10.48 -25.95 -22.96
N ASP A 115 -10.26 -25.19 -24.03
CA ASP A 115 -10.94 -23.93 -24.36
C ASP A 115 -10.94 -22.92 -23.18
N SER A 116 -9.82 -22.80 -22.45
CA SER A 116 -9.72 -21.98 -21.23
C SER A 116 -10.01 -20.50 -21.50
N GLN A 117 -9.53 -19.95 -22.63
CA GLN A 117 -9.78 -18.54 -23.00
C GLN A 117 -11.29 -18.26 -23.15
N CYS A 118 -12.03 -19.14 -23.79
CA CYS A 118 -13.48 -19.00 -23.96
C CYS A 118 -14.18 -19.00 -22.59
N GLY A 119 -13.73 -19.86 -21.68
CA GLY A 119 -14.23 -19.93 -20.30
C GLY A 119 -13.95 -18.65 -19.50
N LEU A 120 -12.80 -18.01 -19.71
CA LEU A 120 -12.48 -16.72 -19.08
C LEU A 120 -13.47 -15.62 -19.49
N PHE A 121 -13.80 -15.54 -20.79
CA PHE A 121 -14.79 -14.57 -21.29
C PHE A 121 -16.18 -14.81 -20.70
N ALA A 122 -16.58 -16.07 -20.60
CA ALA A 122 -17.86 -16.45 -20.00
C ALA A 122 -17.91 -16.11 -18.50
N THR A 123 -16.90 -16.50 -17.74
CA THR A 123 -16.83 -16.26 -16.29
C THR A 123 -16.71 -14.76 -15.96
N GLY A 124 -15.92 -14.00 -16.73
CA GLY A 124 -15.84 -12.55 -16.57
C GLY A 124 -17.20 -11.87 -16.73
N LYS A 125 -18.04 -12.34 -17.68
CA LYS A 125 -19.42 -11.84 -17.82
C LYS A 125 -20.28 -12.15 -16.60
N VAL A 126 -20.16 -13.35 -16.02
CA VAL A 126 -20.97 -13.76 -14.86
C VAL A 126 -20.52 -13.05 -13.58
N LEU A 127 -19.21 -12.90 -13.35
CA LEU A 127 -18.67 -12.09 -12.25
C LEU A 127 -19.26 -10.66 -12.26
N ARG A 128 -19.30 -10.02 -13.44
CA ARG A 128 -19.94 -8.69 -13.60
C ARG A 128 -21.44 -8.70 -13.25
N ARG A 129 -22.18 -9.74 -13.63
CA ARG A 129 -23.61 -9.88 -13.25
C ARG A 129 -23.79 -10.02 -11.74
N PHE A 130 -22.86 -10.66 -11.07
CA PHE A 130 -22.83 -10.80 -9.61
C PHE A 130 -22.26 -9.56 -8.90
N GLN A 131 -21.83 -8.54 -9.65
CA GLN A 131 -21.19 -7.34 -9.12
C GLN A 131 -19.94 -7.66 -8.29
N VAL A 132 -19.22 -8.70 -8.67
CA VAL A 132 -17.94 -9.09 -8.07
C VAL A 132 -16.82 -8.40 -8.83
N PRO A 133 -16.04 -7.51 -8.19
CA PRO A 133 -14.85 -6.96 -8.79
C PRO A 133 -13.79 -8.06 -8.97
N PHE A 134 -13.06 -8.00 -10.06
CA PHE A 134 -11.97 -8.94 -10.33
C PHE A 134 -10.84 -8.29 -11.13
N THR A 135 -9.64 -8.79 -10.94
CA THR A 135 -8.47 -8.52 -11.76
C THR A 135 -8.38 -9.60 -12.83
N TYR A 136 -8.24 -9.20 -14.09
CA TYR A 136 -8.01 -10.11 -15.19
C TYR A 136 -6.54 -10.12 -15.56
N MET A 137 -5.93 -11.29 -15.53
CA MET A 137 -4.60 -11.51 -16.08
C MET A 137 -4.73 -12.15 -17.47
N THR A 138 -3.97 -11.64 -18.44
CA THR A 138 -3.97 -12.12 -19.82
C THR A 138 -3.75 -13.64 -19.88
N ASN A 139 -4.50 -14.31 -20.76
CA ASN A 139 -4.35 -15.74 -21.01
C ASN A 139 -2.96 -16.03 -21.59
N CYS A 140 -2.03 -16.43 -20.75
CA CYS A 140 -0.62 -16.66 -21.03
C CYS A 140 -0.17 -18.06 -20.61
N ARG A 141 1.06 -18.45 -20.96
CA ARG A 141 1.64 -19.70 -20.48
C ARG A 141 2.20 -19.52 -19.09
N LEU A 142 2.34 -20.62 -18.34
CA LEU A 142 2.98 -20.64 -17.01
C LEU A 142 4.44 -20.17 -17.01
N THR A 143 5.11 -20.27 -18.17
CA THR A 143 6.50 -19.86 -18.37
C THR A 143 6.68 -18.43 -18.84
N ASP A 144 5.59 -17.74 -19.20
CA ASP A 144 5.65 -16.37 -19.68
C ASP A 144 5.86 -15.42 -18.50
N LEU A 145 6.58 -14.31 -18.72
CA LEU A 145 6.86 -13.31 -17.69
C LEU A 145 5.58 -12.65 -17.15
N GLU A 146 4.58 -12.53 -18.00
CA GLU A 146 3.26 -11.99 -17.67
C GLU A 146 2.56 -12.79 -16.56
N PHE A 147 2.80 -14.12 -16.49
CA PHE A 147 2.24 -14.95 -15.43
C PHE A 147 2.83 -14.58 -14.07
N GLU A 148 4.15 -14.59 -13.95
CA GLU A 148 4.82 -14.31 -12.69
C GLU A 148 4.55 -12.88 -12.22
N ARG A 149 4.69 -11.89 -13.12
CA ARG A 149 4.38 -10.49 -12.83
C ARG A 149 2.94 -10.31 -12.39
N GLY A 150 1.96 -10.81 -13.18
CA GLY A 150 0.55 -10.63 -12.87
C GLY A 150 0.12 -11.29 -11.55
N VAL A 151 0.74 -12.42 -11.17
CA VAL A 151 0.51 -13.05 -9.86
C VAL A 151 1.05 -12.16 -8.73
N TRP A 152 2.28 -11.65 -8.85
CA TRP A 152 2.86 -10.78 -7.80
C TRP A 152 2.14 -9.43 -7.70
N ASP A 153 1.74 -8.82 -8.81
CA ASP A 153 0.92 -7.60 -8.81
C ASP A 153 -0.42 -7.86 -8.11
N PHE A 154 -1.06 -9.01 -8.35
CA PHE A 154 -2.30 -9.35 -7.67
C PHE A 154 -2.11 -9.60 -6.17
N LEU A 155 -1.02 -10.24 -5.74
CA LEU A 155 -0.70 -10.38 -4.32
C LEU A 155 -0.48 -9.02 -3.65
N ALA A 156 0.16 -8.09 -4.35
CA ALA A 156 0.30 -6.71 -3.88
C ALA A 156 -1.07 -6.00 -3.78
N VAL A 157 -1.98 -6.20 -4.74
CA VAL A 157 -3.38 -5.73 -4.66
C VAL A 157 -4.07 -6.30 -3.41
N CYS A 158 -3.96 -7.60 -3.16
CA CYS A 158 -4.52 -8.23 -1.95
C CYS A 158 -3.95 -7.59 -0.67
N ASN A 159 -2.65 -7.31 -0.65
CA ASN A 159 -1.99 -6.67 0.49
C ASN A 159 -2.48 -5.25 0.72
N VAL A 160 -2.68 -4.45 -0.34
CA VAL A 160 -3.28 -3.10 -0.21
C VAL A 160 -4.69 -3.18 0.37
N VAL A 161 -5.54 -4.06 -0.18
CA VAL A 161 -6.93 -4.22 0.27
C VAL A 161 -7.00 -4.68 1.73
N LYS A 162 -6.16 -5.65 2.11
CA LYS A 162 -6.02 -6.12 3.50
C LYS A 162 -5.59 -5.00 4.42
N THR A 163 -4.50 -4.31 4.09
CA THR A 163 -3.94 -3.22 4.89
C THR A 163 -4.96 -2.10 5.06
N PHE A 164 -5.59 -1.66 3.98
CA PHE A 164 -6.58 -0.59 4.01
C PHE A 164 -7.77 -0.91 4.92
N LYS A 165 -8.35 -2.11 4.81
CA LYS A 165 -9.49 -2.55 5.62
C LYS A 165 -9.15 -2.78 7.11
N HIS A 166 -7.88 -2.97 7.43
CA HIS A 166 -7.39 -3.17 8.80
C HIS A 166 -6.61 -1.96 9.32
N THR A 167 -6.73 -0.80 8.67
CA THR A 167 -6.06 0.43 9.09
C THR A 167 -6.58 0.91 10.45
N ARG A 168 -5.64 1.09 11.39
CA ARG A 168 -5.85 1.65 12.72
C ARG A 168 -4.81 2.70 12.97
N ILE A 169 -5.22 3.94 13.18
CA ILE A 169 -4.33 5.09 13.29
C ILE A 169 -4.34 5.63 14.71
N LEU A 170 -3.17 5.69 15.33
CA LEU A 170 -3.00 6.40 16.59
C LEU A 170 -2.97 7.90 16.30
N GLN A 171 -4.02 8.61 16.68
CA GLN A 171 -4.06 10.07 16.61
C GLN A 171 -3.44 10.65 17.88
N MET A 172 -2.23 11.19 17.78
CA MET A 172 -1.48 11.77 18.90
C MET A 172 -1.78 13.26 19.01
N ALA A 173 -2.71 13.57 19.91
CA ALA A 173 -3.32 14.87 20.17
C ALA A 173 -4.23 15.38 19.05
N THR A 174 -4.59 16.66 19.11
CA THR A 174 -5.53 17.29 18.17
C THR A 174 -4.81 17.79 16.93
N ARG A 175 -5.53 17.98 15.85
CA ARG A 175 -5.05 18.71 14.67
C ARG A 175 -4.58 20.12 15.11
N PRO A 176 -3.47 20.64 14.57
CA PRO A 176 -3.10 22.04 14.78
C PRO A 176 -4.21 22.98 14.30
N PHE A 177 -4.42 24.10 15.02
CA PHE A 177 -5.58 24.98 14.80
C PHE A 177 -5.71 25.46 13.33
N ASP A 178 -4.60 25.87 12.73
CA ASP A 178 -4.59 26.48 11.40
C ASP A 178 -4.61 25.49 10.24
N PHE A 179 -4.46 24.17 10.49
CA PHE A 179 -4.40 23.12 9.47
C PHE A 179 -5.81 22.60 9.13
N TRP A 180 -6.65 23.43 8.57
CA TRP A 180 -8.00 23.05 8.19
C TRP A 180 -8.05 22.06 7.01
N SER A 181 -7.06 22.09 6.15
CA SER A 181 -6.95 21.18 5.02
C SER A 181 -6.75 19.71 5.43
N THR A 182 -6.22 19.42 6.64
CA THR A 182 -6.03 18.05 7.14
C THR A 182 -7.24 17.51 7.91
N MET A 183 -8.38 18.21 7.92
CA MET A 183 -9.60 17.69 8.53
C MET A 183 -10.08 16.43 7.81
N CYS A 184 -10.43 15.41 8.56
CA CYS A 184 -11.04 14.19 8.03
C CYS A 184 -12.41 13.94 8.68
N ASN A 185 -13.26 13.16 8.02
CA ASN A 185 -14.51 12.68 8.58
C ASN A 185 -14.29 11.28 9.19
N GLU A 186 -13.97 11.24 10.47
CA GLU A 186 -13.71 9.98 11.20
C GLU A 186 -14.90 9.00 11.11
N GLY A 187 -16.14 9.51 11.18
CA GLY A 187 -17.33 8.70 11.07
C GLY A 187 -17.44 7.99 9.71
N GLU A 188 -17.19 8.73 8.62
CA GLU A 188 -17.18 8.15 7.27
C GLU A 188 -16.06 7.15 7.06
N LEU A 189 -14.86 7.40 7.58
CA LEU A 189 -13.74 6.46 7.51
C LEU A 189 -14.07 5.13 8.18
N LEU A 190 -14.73 5.18 9.34
CA LEU A 190 -15.19 3.99 10.04
C LEU A 190 -16.32 3.27 9.29
N GLU A 191 -17.39 3.99 8.93
CA GLU A 191 -18.60 3.42 8.35
C GLU A 191 -18.38 2.83 6.94
N LYS A 192 -17.59 3.52 6.11
CA LYS A 192 -17.34 3.10 4.72
C LYS A 192 -16.23 2.08 4.60
N PHE A 193 -15.14 2.25 5.38
CA PHE A 193 -13.89 1.55 5.14
C PHE A 193 -13.43 0.70 6.33
N ASN A 194 -14.12 0.77 7.48
CA ASN A 194 -13.69 0.13 8.74
C ASN A 194 -12.32 0.65 9.25
N ILE A 195 -11.93 1.86 8.83
CA ILE A 195 -10.72 2.51 9.34
C ILE A 195 -11.00 3.09 10.72
N GLN A 196 -10.13 2.79 11.69
CA GLN A 196 -10.35 3.17 13.08
C GLN A 196 -9.27 4.15 13.54
N LEU A 197 -9.71 5.23 14.19
CA LEU A 197 -8.84 6.18 14.85
C LEU A 197 -8.83 5.91 16.36
N SER A 198 -7.65 6.01 16.95
CA SER A 198 -7.44 5.93 18.43
C SER A 198 -6.86 7.25 18.91
N PRO A 199 -7.70 8.25 19.24
CA PRO A 199 -7.21 9.55 19.69
C PRO A 199 -6.70 9.49 21.14
N ILE A 200 -5.53 10.06 21.38
CA ILE A 200 -4.98 10.25 22.72
C ILE A 200 -4.69 11.75 22.98
N PRO A 201 -4.82 12.24 24.21
CA PRO A 201 -4.45 13.61 24.53
C PRO A 201 -2.92 13.81 24.56
N MET A 202 -2.46 15.05 24.33
CA MET A 202 -1.03 15.40 24.41
C MET A 202 -0.43 15.01 25.78
N THR A 203 -1.19 15.12 26.87
CA THR A 203 -0.75 14.74 28.21
C THR A 203 -0.39 13.25 28.33
N GLU A 204 -1.08 12.35 27.62
CA GLU A 204 -0.73 10.94 27.60
C GLU A 204 0.57 10.71 26.82
N LEU A 205 0.76 11.38 25.69
CA LEU A 205 2.00 11.30 24.91
C LEU A 205 3.19 11.78 25.75
N VAL A 206 3.08 12.94 26.38
CA VAL A 206 4.13 13.52 27.23
C VAL A 206 4.47 12.60 28.42
N GLN A 207 3.45 12.00 29.05
CA GLN A 207 3.69 11.03 30.12
C GLN A 207 4.41 9.78 29.61
N ALA A 208 4.01 9.26 28.45
CA ALA A 208 4.68 8.11 27.85
C ALA A 208 6.15 8.41 27.50
N VAL A 209 6.48 9.65 27.11
CA VAL A 209 7.87 10.08 26.88
C VAL A 209 8.66 10.06 28.20
N ARG A 210 8.09 10.58 29.31
CA ARG A 210 8.73 10.54 30.64
C ARG A 210 8.96 9.09 31.11
N ASP A 211 7.98 8.22 30.91
CA ASP A 211 8.09 6.80 31.24
C ASP A 211 9.16 6.09 30.38
N ALA A 212 9.25 6.44 29.09
CA ALA A 212 10.27 5.93 28.18
C ALA A 212 11.68 6.39 28.61
N GLN A 213 11.83 7.64 29.02
CA GLN A 213 13.10 8.20 29.50
C GLN A 213 13.58 7.56 30.82
N ALA A 214 12.68 7.03 31.65
CA ALA A 214 13.01 6.27 32.84
C ALA A 214 13.49 4.83 32.58
N ASP A 215 13.31 4.31 31.35
CA ASP A 215 13.79 2.99 30.94
C ASP A 215 15.22 3.09 30.39
N GLU A 216 16.20 2.92 31.29
CA GLU A 216 17.63 3.05 30.94
C GLU A 216 18.07 2.14 29.79
N GLN A 217 17.56 0.91 29.72
CA GLN A 217 17.93 -0.04 28.67
C GLN A 217 17.39 0.38 27.30
N ALA A 218 16.11 0.74 27.22
CA ALA A 218 15.49 1.20 25.98
C ALA A 218 16.13 2.52 25.50
N MET A 219 16.40 3.44 26.44
CA MET A 219 17.09 4.70 26.15
C MET A 219 18.49 4.49 25.62
N ALA A 220 19.29 3.62 26.24
CA ALA A 220 20.66 3.35 25.77
C ALA A 220 20.67 2.77 24.36
N ALA A 221 19.77 1.84 24.05
CA ALA A 221 19.62 1.25 22.71
C ALA A 221 19.20 2.30 21.66
N MET A 222 18.20 3.13 21.97
CA MET A 222 17.71 4.17 21.06
C MET A 222 18.74 5.28 20.84
N LEU A 223 19.45 5.72 21.88
CA LEU A 223 20.52 6.71 21.73
C LEU A 223 21.68 6.18 20.88
N ALA A 224 22.04 4.89 21.01
CA ALA A 224 23.01 4.27 20.13
C ALA A 224 22.53 4.26 18.67
N HIS A 225 21.28 3.87 18.44
CA HIS A 225 20.66 3.88 17.10
C HIS A 225 20.66 5.28 16.48
N ILE A 226 20.29 6.32 17.23
CA ILE A 226 20.27 7.72 16.75
C ILE A 226 21.68 8.16 16.34
N ARG A 227 22.71 7.88 17.14
CA ARG A 227 24.09 8.25 16.82
C ARG A 227 24.66 7.49 15.62
N ASP A 228 24.23 6.26 15.44
CA ASP A 228 24.61 5.46 14.28
C ASP A 228 23.92 5.98 13.00
N SER A 229 22.64 6.29 13.09
CA SER A 229 21.79 6.66 11.94
C SER A 229 21.95 8.13 11.51
N PHE A 230 22.27 9.06 12.44
CA PHE A 230 22.29 10.50 12.19
C PHE A 230 23.64 11.15 12.51
N GLU A 231 23.97 12.20 11.74
CA GLU A 231 24.97 13.19 12.14
C GLU A 231 24.32 14.17 13.13
N ILE A 232 24.82 14.24 14.37
CA ILE A 232 24.22 15.06 15.42
C ILE A 232 24.66 16.53 15.27
N CYS A 233 23.74 17.39 14.88
CA CYS A 233 23.95 18.84 14.70
C CYS A 233 23.08 19.68 15.65
N ILE A 234 22.61 19.08 16.74
CA ILE A 234 21.86 19.73 17.82
C ILE A 234 22.60 19.60 19.17
N PRO A 235 22.24 20.37 20.22
CA PRO A 235 22.79 20.18 21.56
C PRO A 235 22.58 18.75 22.05
N GLU A 236 23.61 18.14 22.63
CA GLU A 236 23.59 16.74 23.11
C GLU A 236 22.53 16.50 24.20
N ASP A 237 22.18 17.49 24.99
CA ASP A 237 21.12 17.42 26.03
C ASP A 237 19.70 17.32 25.44
N LYS A 238 19.52 17.58 24.12
CA LYS A 238 18.25 17.44 23.41
C LYS A 238 18.04 16.04 22.79
N VAL A 239 19.10 15.30 22.51
CA VAL A 239 19.02 13.96 21.90
C VAL A 239 18.20 12.98 22.73
N PRO A 240 18.28 12.95 24.09
CA PRO A 240 17.43 12.08 24.91
C PRO A 240 15.92 12.32 24.77
N ALA A 241 15.49 13.56 24.48
CA ALA A 241 14.08 13.85 24.26
C ALA A 241 13.57 13.22 22.94
N VAL A 242 14.38 13.27 21.88
CA VAL A 242 14.08 12.60 20.59
C VAL A 242 14.00 11.09 20.77
N ALA A 243 14.95 10.49 21.51
CA ALA A 243 14.95 9.06 21.81
C ALA A 243 13.70 8.63 22.60
N GLY A 244 13.39 9.39 23.66
CA GLY A 244 12.21 9.14 24.50
C GLY A 244 10.91 9.22 23.72
N LEU A 245 10.79 10.20 22.80
CA LEU A 245 9.60 10.33 21.94
C LEU A 245 9.46 9.14 20.98
N ALA A 246 10.53 8.72 20.32
CA ALA A 246 10.48 7.56 19.41
C ALA A 246 10.05 6.28 20.14
N ILE A 247 10.60 6.02 21.34
CA ILE A 247 10.23 4.87 22.16
C ILE A 247 8.76 4.97 22.60
N ALA A 248 8.34 6.15 23.07
CA ALA A 248 6.97 6.38 23.54
C ALA A 248 5.95 6.16 22.43
N MET A 249 6.17 6.72 21.25
CA MET A 249 5.29 6.54 20.08
C MET A 249 5.15 5.07 19.69
N LYS A 250 6.27 4.33 19.62
CA LYS A 250 6.24 2.88 19.32
C LYS A 250 5.40 2.12 20.35
N ARG A 251 5.63 2.37 21.65
CA ARG A 251 4.87 1.74 22.74
C ARG A 251 3.38 2.06 22.70
N LEU A 252 3.02 3.29 22.35
CA LEU A 252 1.63 3.71 22.24
C LEU A 252 0.94 3.07 21.02
N VAL A 253 1.61 3.00 19.86
CA VAL A 253 1.11 2.28 18.68
C VAL A 253 0.82 0.83 19.03
N ASP A 254 1.74 0.14 19.73
CA ASP A 254 1.54 -1.24 20.18
C ASP A 254 0.40 -1.37 21.21
N LYS A 255 0.36 -0.48 22.20
CA LYS A 255 -0.67 -0.46 23.26
C LYS A 255 -2.09 -0.36 22.69
N TYR A 256 -2.27 0.46 21.66
CA TYR A 256 -3.57 0.69 21.04
C TYR A 256 -3.86 -0.22 19.85
N GLY A 257 -2.92 -1.11 19.49
CA GLY A 257 -3.05 -2.02 18.35
C GLY A 257 -3.16 -1.30 17.02
N CYS A 258 -2.50 -0.14 16.89
CA CYS A 258 -2.46 0.67 15.68
C CYS A 258 -1.34 0.21 14.74
N ASN A 259 -1.44 0.53 13.45
CA ASN A 259 -0.42 0.24 12.46
C ASN A 259 0.15 1.50 11.78
N ALA A 260 -0.38 2.68 12.14
CA ALA A 260 0.14 3.97 11.75
C ALA A 260 -0.13 5.00 12.85
N GLY A 261 0.48 6.18 12.74
CA GLY A 261 0.25 7.33 13.60
C GLY A 261 0.11 8.63 12.85
N ALA A 262 -0.57 9.60 13.47
CA ALA A 262 -0.64 10.99 13.02
C ALA A 262 -0.47 11.89 14.22
N ILE A 263 0.49 12.84 14.17
CA ILE A 263 0.92 13.58 15.36
C ILE A 263 0.71 15.09 15.21
N GLN A 264 0.26 15.75 16.30
CA GLN A 264 0.27 17.21 16.41
C GLN A 264 1.72 17.69 16.63
N CYS A 265 2.39 18.11 15.56
CA CYS A 265 3.77 18.59 15.61
C CYS A 265 3.89 20.09 15.98
N TRP A 266 2.88 20.90 15.73
CA TRP A 266 2.74 22.33 16.06
C TRP A 266 1.69 22.53 17.16
N ASN A 267 1.79 23.33 18.18
CA ASN A 267 2.96 23.91 18.87
C ASN A 267 3.14 23.18 20.22
N ALA A 268 2.03 22.55 20.69
CA ALA A 268 1.93 21.97 22.03
C ALA A 268 3.05 20.94 22.34
N LEU A 269 3.42 20.09 21.39
CA LEU A 269 4.50 19.13 21.57
C LEU A 269 5.85 19.83 21.74
N GLN A 270 6.08 20.90 20.97
CA GLN A 270 7.31 21.70 21.05
C GLN A 270 7.43 22.39 22.42
N ASP A 271 6.33 22.96 22.88
CA ASP A 271 6.28 23.62 24.19
C ASP A 271 6.54 22.65 25.36
N GLU A 272 6.01 21.44 25.27
CA GLU A 272 6.10 20.41 26.31
C GLU A 272 7.44 19.66 26.34
N LEU A 273 8.01 19.34 25.15
CA LEU A 273 9.21 18.52 25.05
C LEU A 273 10.46 19.30 24.61
N GLY A 274 10.30 20.51 24.11
CA GLY A 274 11.40 21.36 23.63
C GLY A 274 12.09 20.78 22.36
N ILE A 275 11.38 19.94 21.58
CA ILE A 275 11.87 19.31 20.35
C ILE A 275 10.77 19.21 19.29
N MET A 276 11.18 19.04 18.03
CA MET A 276 10.31 18.60 16.92
C MET A 276 10.19 17.08 16.90
N PRO A 277 9.07 16.50 16.43
CA PRO A 277 8.88 15.06 16.36
C PRO A 277 9.53 14.41 15.11
N CYS A 278 10.00 15.18 14.16
CA CYS A 278 10.34 14.71 12.82
C CYS A 278 11.33 13.55 12.79
N ALA A 279 12.43 13.61 13.58
CA ALA A 279 13.38 12.51 13.67
C ALA A 279 12.78 11.26 14.33
N ALA A 280 11.90 11.42 15.32
CA ALA A 280 11.18 10.31 15.92
C ALA A 280 10.20 9.68 14.93
N ASN A 281 9.49 10.50 14.12
CA ASN A 281 8.66 10.01 13.00
C ASN A 281 9.50 9.20 12.00
N ALA A 282 10.67 9.73 11.59
CA ALA A 282 11.58 9.05 10.67
C ALA A 282 12.02 7.67 11.19
N ILE A 283 12.29 7.55 12.48
CA ILE A 283 12.66 6.26 13.12
C ILE A 283 11.51 5.25 13.03
N LEU A 284 10.27 5.68 13.26
CA LEU A 284 9.11 4.78 13.15
C LEU A 284 8.79 4.45 11.70
N ASN A 285 8.87 5.43 10.80
CA ASN A 285 8.68 5.23 9.38
C ASN A 285 9.68 4.18 8.82
N GLU A 286 10.96 4.23 9.27
CA GLU A 286 11.98 3.26 8.89
C GLU A 286 11.60 1.82 9.22
N ILE A 287 10.96 1.59 10.35
CA ILE A 287 10.52 0.24 10.78
C ILE A 287 9.13 -0.16 10.27
N GLY A 288 8.54 0.63 9.34
CA GLY A 288 7.24 0.34 8.72
C GLY A 288 6.03 0.66 9.60
N ILE A 289 6.17 1.64 10.48
CA ILE A 289 5.07 2.26 11.21
C ILE A 289 4.97 3.72 10.73
N PRO A 290 4.20 4.00 9.68
CA PRO A 290 4.06 5.37 9.20
C PRO A 290 3.54 6.30 10.27
N VAL A 291 4.29 7.36 10.57
CA VAL A 291 3.85 8.46 11.43
C VAL A 291 3.97 9.77 10.65
N VAL A 292 2.84 10.41 10.43
CA VAL A 292 2.73 11.63 9.65
C VAL A 292 2.54 12.86 10.53
N CYS A 293 2.92 14.02 10.00
CA CYS A 293 2.81 15.31 10.67
C CYS A 293 1.40 15.89 10.58
N GLU A 294 1.14 16.98 11.28
CA GLU A 294 -0.06 17.81 11.27
C GLU A 294 -1.38 17.05 11.51
N THR A 295 -1.28 15.85 12.11
CA THR A 295 -2.44 14.96 12.34
C THR A 295 -3.20 14.65 11.04
N ASP A 296 -2.46 14.50 9.93
CA ASP A 296 -3.03 14.18 8.61
C ASP A 296 -3.39 12.70 8.49
N ILE A 297 -4.61 12.37 8.89
CA ILE A 297 -5.12 10.98 8.87
C ILE A 297 -5.10 10.38 7.44
N HIS A 298 -5.49 11.17 6.43
CA HIS A 298 -5.48 10.71 5.04
C HIS A 298 -4.05 10.44 4.54
N GLY A 299 -3.08 11.23 4.98
CA GLY A 299 -1.65 11.00 4.73
C GLY A 299 -1.16 9.68 5.33
N ALA A 300 -1.57 9.35 6.57
CA ALA A 300 -1.23 8.07 7.21
C ALA A 300 -1.83 6.87 6.46
N ILE A 301 -3.10 6.98 6.01
CA ILE A 301 -3.75 5.97 5.16
C ILE A 301 -2.96 5.81 3.85
N THR A 302 -2.59 6.92 3.21
CA THR A 302 -1.81 6.90 1.96
C THR A 302 -0.47 6.19 2.13
N ALA A 303 0.25 6.48 3.21
CA ALA A 303 1.54 5.85 3.50
C ALA A 303 1.42 4.33 3.66
N LEU A 304 0.40 3.86 4.39
CA LEU A 304 0.11 2.42 4.50
C LEU A 304 -0.22 1.79 3.14
N MET A 305 -0.99 2.48 2.29
CA MET A 305 -1.38 1.96 0.96
C MET A 305 -0.18 1.80 0.03
N VAL A 306 0.70 2.81 -0.07
CA VAL A 306 1.86 2.75 -0.98
C VAL A 306 2.89 1.71 -0.52
N GLU A 307 3.14 1.60 0.79
CA GLU A 307 4.02 0.56 1.34
C GLU A 307 3.44 -0.84 1.13
N ALA A 308 2.13 -1.02 1.30
CA ALA A 308 1.46 -2.28 1.04
C ALA A 308 1.52 -2.67 -0.45
N ALA A 309 1.39 -1.71 -1.36
CA ALA A 309 1.48 -1.93 -2.80
C ALA A 309 2.87 -2.38 -3.25
N ASP A 310 3.91 -1.98 -2.54
CA ASP A 310 5.28 -2.45 -2.76
C ASP A 310 5.65 -3.69 -1.93
N LEU A 311 4.68 -4.32 -1.27
CA LEU A 311 4.89 -5.47 -0.36
C LEU A 311 5.89 -5.16 0.77
N GLY A 312 6.02 -3.89 1.16
CA GLY A 312 6.89 -3.41 2.22
C GLY A 312 8.38 -3.42 1.92
N ARG A 313 8.79 -3.49 0.64
CA ARG A 313 10.20 -3.46 0.23
C ARG A 313 10.83 -2.09 0.41
N HIS A 314 10.08 -1.03 0.13
CA HIS A 314 10.48 0.35 0.33
C HIS A 314 9.56 1.05 1.33
N ARG A 315 9.97 2.23 1.82
CA ARG A 315 9.22 3.06 2.77
C ARG A 315 8.65 4.29 2.10
N GLY A 316 7.49 4.72 2.58
CA GLY A 316 6.83 5.93 2.13
C GLY A 316 7.50 7.19 2.68
N MET A 317 7.56 8.22 1.86
CA MET A 317 8.05 9.57 2.20
C MET A 317 6.86 10.52 2.20
N PHE A 318 6.36 10.88 3.38
CA PHE A 318 5.30 11.89 3.53
C PHE A 318 5.86 13.28 3.23
N ALA A 319 5.31 13.99 2.26
CA ALA A 319 5.86 15.21 1.69
C ALA A 319 4.81 16.26 1.38
N ASP A 320 5.26 17.53 1.37
CA ASP A 320 4.57 18.66 0.76
C ASP A 320 4.92 18.76 -0.73
N TRP A 321 3.97 19.14 -1.56
CA TRP A 321 4.20 19.82 -2.83
C TRP A 321 4.57 21.27 -2.50
N THR A 322 5.83 21.66 -2.71
CA THR A 322 6.35 22.87 -2.06
C THR A 322 6.51 24.05 -3.02
N VAL A 323 7.41 23.92 -3.98
CA VAL A 323 7.71 24.98 -4.96
C VAL A 323 8.15 24.39 -6.29
N ARG A 324 7.88 25.09 -7.36
CA ARG A 324 8.35 24.74 -8.71
C ARG A 324 9.86 24.83 -8.82
N HIS A 325 10.43 23.94 -9.61
CA HIS A 325 11.86 23.97 -9.92
C HIS A 325 12.19 25.26 -10.70
N PRO A 326 13.27 25.97 -10.35
CA PRO A 326 13.61 27.26 -10.98
C PRO A 326 13.89 27.17 -12.47
N ASP A 327 14.42 26.04 -12.96
CA ASP A 327 14.88 25.85 -14.33
C ASP A 327 14.17 24.73 -15.09
N ASN A 328 13.18 24.06 -14.48
CA ASN A 328 12.42 22.97 -15.09
C ASN A 328 10.90 23.17 -14.88
N GLU A 329 10.17 23.47 -15.96
CA GLU A 329 8.72 23.73 -15.93
C GLU A 329 7.86 22.53 -15.43
N ASN A 330 8.40 21.33 -15.47
CA ASN A 330 7.77 20.11 -14.96
C ASN A 330 8.40 19.62 -13.64
N GLY A 331 9.30 20.40 -13.07
CA GLY A 331 9.97 20.10 -11.82
C GLY A 331 9.26 20.69 -10.61
N GLU A 332 9.20 19.91 -9.52
CA GLU A 332 8.57 20.29 -8.24
C GLU A 332 9.45 19.83 -7.08
N LEU A 333 9.47 20.58 -6.00
CA LEU A 333 10.15 20.18 -4.75
C LEU A 333 9.16 19.40 -3.87
N LEU A 334 9.46 18.15 -3.62
CA LEU A 334 8.89 17.41 -2.50
C LEU A 334 9.74 17.67 -1.27
N GLN A 335 9.13 18.13 -0.17
CA GLN A 335 9.87 18.46 1.04
C GLN A 335 9.00 18.24 2.26
N HIS A 336 9.60 17.94 3.41
CA HIS A 336 8.97 18.07 4.72
C HIS A 336 10.02 18.40 5.79
N CYS A 337 9.56 18.77 6.99
CA CYS A 337 10.46 19.16 8.09
C CYS A 337 11.46 18.08 8.56
N GLY A 338 11.40 16.83 8.03
CA GLY A 338 12.39 15.80 8.32
C GLY A 338 11.86 14.45 8.78
N PRO A 339 10.63 14.00 8.42
CA PRO A 339 10.09 12.72 8.87
C PRO A 339 10.48 11.53 7.99
N TRP A 340 11.27 11.71 6.93
CA TRP A 340 11.51 10.65 5.95
C TRP A 340 12.45 9.57 6.50
N PRO A 341 12.21 8.28 6.16
CA PRO A 341 13.07 7.19 6.56
C PRO A 341 14.52 7.37 6.11
N CYS A 342 15.47 6.93 6.94
CA CYS A 342 16.90 7.02 6.60
C CYS A 342 17.25 6.20 5.35
N SER A 343 16.56 5.08 5.11
CA SER A 343 16.75 4.25 3.93
C SER A 343 16.47 4.98 2.62
N CYS A 344 15.68 6.04 2.65
CA CYS A 344 15.40 6.89 1.48
C CYS A 344 16.50 7.93 1.20
N ALA A 345 17.32 8.26 2.19
CA ALA A 345 18.33 9.33 2.07
C ALA A 345 19.51 8.90 1.19
N ALA A 346 20.00 9.84 0.37
CA ALA A 346 21.20 9.66 -0.47
C ALA A 346 22.49 9.72 0.36
N VAL A 347 22.45 10.44 1.48
CA VAL A 347 23.59 10.62 2.41
C VAL A 347 23.09 10.47 3.85
N LYS A 348 24.00 10.29 4.80
CA LYS A 348 23.63 10.20 6.23
C LYS A 348 22.86 11.47 6.66
N PRO A 349 21.61 11.35 7.15
CA PRO A 349 20.82 12.51 7.56
C PRO A 349 21.45 13.26 8.73
N LYS A 350 21.25 14.58 8.76
CA LYS A 350 21.65 15.43 9.87
C LYS A 350 20.49 15.65 10.81
N LEU A 351 20.65 15.33 12.09
CA LEU A 351 19.70 15.72 13.12
C LEU A 351 19.92 17.20 13.45
N THR A 352 18.95 18.04 13.12
CA THR A 352 19.11 19.50 13.10
C THR A 352 17.81 20.23 13.51
N TYR A 353 17.66 21.46 13.06
CA TYR A 353 16.49 22.31 13.29
C TYR A 353 15.57 22.31 12.03
N PRO A 354 14.25 22.50 12.21
CA PRO A 354 13.33 22.71 11.10
C PRO A 354 13.45 24.11 10.50
N LEU A 355 12.64 24.40 9.48
CA LEU A 355 12.55 25.72 8.84
C LEU A 355 12.28 26.86 9.83
N ALA A 356 11.47 26.62 10.87
CA ALA A 356 11.13 27.61 11.90
C ALA A 356 12.24 27.87 12.93
N PHE A 357 13.29 27.07 12.98
CA PHE A 357 14.50 27.19 13.84
C PHE A 357 14.27 27.23 15.35
N ASP A 358 13.05 27.09 15.85
CA ASP A 358 12.76 27.29 17.26
C ASP A 358 13.13 26.08 18.12
N HIS A 359 12.88 24.85 17.63
CA HIS A 359 13.14 23.62 18.37
C HIS A 359 13.89 22.60 17.51
N PRO A 360 14.94 21.92 18.07
CA PRO A 360 15.67 20.87 17.38
C PRO A 360 14.86 19.57 17.28
N GLY A 361 15.26 18.64 16.40
CA GLY A 361 14.63 17.33 16.27
C GLY A 361 14.12 17.03 14.86
N ALA A 362 14.43 17.90 13.91
CA ALA A 362 14.21 17.65 12.49
C ALA A 362 15.40 16.90 11.86
N LEU A 363 15.18 16.26 10.71
CA LEU A 363 16.25 15.72 9.88
C LEU A 363 16.44 16.56 8.63
N THR A 364 17.68 16.71 8.18
CA THR A 364 17.99 17.27 6.87
C THR A 364 18.76 16.25 6.04
N ALA A 365 18.20 15.88 4.90
CA ALA A 365 18.83 15.02 3.90
C ALA A 365 18.09 15.11 2.57
N GLU A 366 18.86 15.08 1.48
CA GLU A 366 18.31 14.80 0.17
C GLU A 366 18.01 13.30 0.04
N ALA A 367 16.86 12.95 -0.54
CA ALA A 367 16.54 11.56 -0.83
C ALA A 367 17.26 11.08 -2.10
N LYS A 368 17.38 9.76 -2.25
CA LYS A 368 17.91 9.13 -3.47
C LYS A 368 17.07 9.52 -4.66
N HIS A 369 17.72 9.75 -5.78
CA HIS A 369 17.05 9.88 -7.07
C HIS A 369 16.54 8.50 -7.53
N GLY A 370 15.66 8.48 -8.51
CA GLY A 370 15.09 7.27 -9.10
C GLY A 370 13.66 7.50 -9.52
N ASP A 371 13.04 6.43 -10.00
CA ASP A 371 11.62 6.44 -10.34
C ASP A 371 10.79 6.30 -9.07
N LEU A 372 9.70 7.03 -9.02
CA LEU A 372 8.80 7.15 -7.87
C LEU A 372 7.34 6.98 -8.29
N THR A 373 6.54 6.44 -7.39
CA THR A 373 5.10 6.66 -7.39
C THR A 373 4.75 7.70 -6.33
N LEU A 374 3.89 8.64 -6.69
CA LEU A 374 3.30 9.63 -5.79
C LEU A 374 1.82 9.36 -5.67
N ALA A 375 1.31 9.38 -4.44
CA ALA A 375 -0.09 9.10 -4.16
C ALA A 375 -0.65 10.01 -3.06
N ARG A 376 -1.97 10.25 -3.11
CA ARG A 376 -2.73 10.90 -2.04
C ARG A 376 -4.14 10.33 -1.99
N PHE A 377 -4.48 9.59 -0.95
CA PHE A 377 -5.86 9.26 -0.59
C PHE A 377 -6.49 10.49 0.06
N ASP A 378 -7.60 10.93 -0.47
CA ASP A 378 -8.36 12.04 0.11
C ASP A 378 -9.84 11.96 -0.28
N GLY A 379 -10.67 12.77 0.37
CA GLY A 379 -12.07 12.88 0.03
C GLY A 379 -12.85 13.69 1.05
N ASP A 380 -13.99 14.17 0.60
CA ASP A 380 -14.99 14.87 1.39
C ASP A 380 -16.41 14.53 0.91
N ASN A 381 -17.42 14.96 1.70
CA ASN A 381 -18.84 14.78 1.36
C ASN A 381 -19.22 13.35 0.97
N GLY A 382 -18.50 12.35 1.50
CA GLY A 382 -18.75 10.95 1.24
C GLY A 382 -18.14 10.38 -0.04
N GLU A 383 -17.42 11.17 -0.81
CA GLU A 383 -16.70 10.75 -2.02
C GLU A 383 -15.19 10.71 -1.74
N TYR A 384 -14.55 9.61 -2.09
CA TYR A 384 -13.12 9.38 -1.84
C TYR A 384 -12.42 8.93 -3.11
N SER A 385 -11.19 9.41 -3.28
CA SER A 385 -10.35 9.08 -4.42
C SER A 385 -8.89 8.90 -4.02
N LEU A 386 -8.11 8.36 -4.93
CA LEU A 386 -6.67 8.22 -4.82
C LEU A 386 -6.01 8.97 -5.98
N LEU A 387 -5.46 10.16 -5.72
CA LEU A 387 -4.55 10.82 -6.65
C LEU A 387 -3.32 9.94 -6.82
N LEU A 388 -2.92 9.67 -8.05
CA LEU A 388 -1.94 8.63 -8.34
C LEU A 388 -1.16 8.93 -9.63
N GLY A 389 0.15 8.76 -9.56
CA GLY A 389 0.98 8.83 -10.74
C GLY A 389 2.47 8.69 -10.45
N ASN A 390 3.26 8.77 -11.50
CA ASN A 390 4.70 8.61 -11.47
C ASN A 390 5.43 9.96 -11.43
N ALA A 391 6.63 9.92 -10.89
CA ALA A 391 7.60 10.99 -10.96
C ALA A 391 9.02 10.42 -11.02
N ARG A 392 10.00 11.24 -11.29
CA ARG A 392 11.42 10.88 -11.26
C ARG A 392 12.22 11.90 -10.48
N GLY A 393 13.07 11.44 -9.57
CA GLY A 393 14.02 12.27 -8.84
C GLY A 393 15.02 12.93 -9.79
N ILE A 394 15.22 14.24 -9.65
CA ILE A 394 16.13 15.07 -10.47
C ILE A 394 17.01 15.93 -9.58
N ASP A 395 18.07 16.49 -10.16
CA ASP A 395 18.92 17.48 -9.50
C ASP A 395 18.15 18.81 -9.31
N GLY A 396 18.51 19.54 -8.27
CA GLY A 396 17.98 20.87 -8.00
C GLY A 396 18.71 21.59 -6.87
N PRO A 397 18.31 22.83 -6.54
CA PRO A 397 18.90 23.55 -5.42
C PRO A 397 18.80 22.79 -4.08
N ALA A 398 19.82 22.97 -3.22
CA ALA A 398 19.81 22.38 -1.89
C ALA A 398 18.61 22.86 -1.07
N GLY A 399 17.92 21.93 -0.42
CA GLY A 399 16.78 22.16 0.46
C GLY A 399 17.11 22.04 1.94
N MET A 400 16.18 22.45 2.79
CA MET A 400 16.17 22.15 4.24
C MET A 400 15.14 21.04 4.52
N GLY A 401 15.29 20.36 5.65
CA GLY A 401 14.47 19.20 5.97
C GLY A 401 14.82 17.99 5.12
N THR A 402 13.92 17.04 5.01
CA THR A 402 14.03 15.95 4.05
C THR A 402 13.38 16.38 2.74
N TYR A 403 14.11 16.26 1.62
CA TYR A 403 13.66 16.81 0.34
C TYR A 403 14.12 15.98 -0.87
N LEU A 404 13.40 16.15 -1.97
CA LEU A 404 13.74 15.62 -3.28
C LEU A 404 13.11 16.49 -4.37
N TRP A 405 13.91 16.96 -5.31
CA TRP A 405 13.37 17.51 -6.54
C TRP A 405 12.89 16.39 -7.44
N VAL A 406 11.68 16.52 -7.95
CA VAL A 406 11.09 15.52 -8.84
C VAL A 406 10.60 16.17 -10.12
N GLU A 407 10.64 15.41 -11.22
CA GLU A 407 10.01 15.75 -12.48
C GLU A 407 8.78 14.88 -12.69
N VAL A 408 7.69 15.48 -13.13
CA VAL A 408 6.46 14.82 -13.56
C VAL A 408 6.17 15.20 -15.01
N ASP A 409 5.58 14.33 -15.81
CA ASP A 409 5.40 14.58 -17.25
C ASP A 409 4.52 15.80 -17.55
N ASN A 410 3.58 16.11 -16.67
CA ASN A 410 2.68 17.25 -16.81
C ASN A 410 2.33 17.88 -15.46
N LEU A 411 3.23 18.72 -14.95
CA LEU A 411 3.02 19.40 -13.65
C LEU A 411 1.77 20.26 -13.63
N LYS A 412 1.41 20.92 -14.75
CA LYS A 412 0.20 21.75 -14.82
C LYS A 412 -1.08 20.93 -14.66
N ARG A 413 -1.11 19.70 -15.17
CA ARG A 413 -2.23 18.78 -14.96
C ARG A 413 -2.31 18.35 -13.50
N LEU A 414 -1.18 18.01 -12.89
CA LEU A 414 -1.12 17.64 -11.49
C LEU A 414 -1.58 18.77 -10.57
N GLU A 415 -1.05 19.98 -10.79
CA GLU A 415 -1.43 21.19 -10.05
C GLU A 415 -2.94 21.46 -10.13
N ALA A 416 -3.52 21.38 -11.34
CA ALA A 416 -4.96 21.55 -11.53
C ALA A 416 -5.77 20.49 -10.75
N LYS A 417 -5.35 19.22 -10.77
CA LYS A 417 -6.00 18.15 -10.02
C LYS A 417 -5.93 18.37 -8.50
N ILE A 418 -4.82 18.86 -7.98
CA ILE A 418 -4.68 19.17 -6.55
C ILE A 418 -5.60 20.35 -6.17
N VAL A 419 -5.57 21.43 -6.95
CA VAL A 419 -6.29 22.68 -6.61
C VAL A 419 -7.80 22.56 -6.83
N GLU A 420 -8.24 21.86 -7.86
CA GLU A 420 -9.66 21.72 -8.22
C GLU A 420 -10.31 20.47 -7.63
N GLY A 421 -9.49 19.50 -7.20
CA GLY A 421 -9.93 18.24 -6.60
C GLY A 421 -10.03 18.31 -5.07
N PRO A 422 -10.27 17.15 -4.42
CA PRO A 422 -10.39 17.08 -2.96
C PRO A 422 -9.03 17.03 -2.25
N TYR A 423 -7.92 17.23 -2.97
CA TYR A 423 -6.57 17.00 -2.46
C TYR A 423 -5.98 18.23 -1.78
N ILE A 424 -4.96 17.99 -0.97
CA ILE A 424 -4.22 19.03 -0.27
C ILE A 424 -2.75 19.05 -0.72
N HIS A 425 -1.95 19.91 -0.11
CA HIS A 425 -0.52 20.02 -0.40
C HIS A 425 0.33 18.81 0.03
N HIS A 426 -0.23 17.84 0.73
CA HIS A 426 0.48 16.62 1.14
C HIS A 426 0.33 15.50 0.13
N CYS A 427 1.41 14.73 -0.05
CA CYS A 427 1.42 13.44 -0.75
C CYS A 427 2.33 12.43 -0.04
N VAL A 428 2.35 11.20 -0.55
CA VAL A 428 3.35 10.20 -0.16
C VAL A 428 4.06 9.70 -1.41
N ALA A 429 5.39 9.78 -1.39
CA ALA A 429 6.26 9.26 -2.43
C ALA A 429 6.85 7.91 -2.01
N ILE A 430 7.07 7.01 -2.98
CA ILE A 430 7.76 5.74 -2.75
C ILE A 430 8.64 5.39 -3.95
N HIS A 431 9.87 4.86 -3.70
CA HIS A 431 10.81 4.44 -4.75
C HIS A 431 10.39 3.07 -5.36
N ALA A 432 9.24 3.05 -5.99
CA ALA A 432 8.70 1.88 -6.68
C ALA A 432 7.64 2.33 -7.70
N ASN A 433 7.46 1.55 -8.77
CA ASN A 433 6.31 1.73 -9.65
C ASN A 433 5.14 0.87 -9.13
N VAL A 434 4.27 1.47 -8.32
CA VAL A 434 3.09 0.80 -7.75
C VAL A 434 1.76 1.35 -8.28
N VAL A 435 1.80 2.22 -9.29
CA VAL A 435 0.61 2.79 -9.92
C VAL A 435 -0.38 1.70 -10.38
N PRO A 436 0.02 0.65 -11.11
CA PRO A 436 -0.93 -0.38 -11.57
C PRO A 436 -1.57 -1.15 -10.42
N VAL A 437 -0.82 -1.43 -9.36
CA VAL A 437 -1.30 -2.14 -8.16
C VAL A 437 -2.33 -1.30 -7.42
N LEU A 438 -2.03 -0.02 -7.17
CA LEU A 438 -2.94 0.89 -6.48
C LEU A 438 -4.20 1.17 -7.31
N TYR A 439 -4.06 1.33 -8.64
CA TYR A 439 -5.18 1.46 -9.56
C TYR A 439 -6.14 0.24 -9.46
N GLU A 440 -5.58 -0.97 -9.50
CA GLU A 440 -6.37 -2.20 -9.36
C GLU A 440 -7.00 -2.33 -7.97
N ALA A 441 -6.31 -1.94 -6.90
CA ALA A 441 -6.82 -2.02 -5.53
C ALA A 441 -8.04 -1.12 -5.31
N CYS A 442 -8.12 0.05 -5.97
CA CYS A 442 -9.22 0.99 -5.82
C CYS A 442 -10.59 0.36 -6.07
N LYS A 443 -10.73 -0.56 -7.05
CA LYS A 443 -12.00 -1.23 -7.35
C LYS A 443 -12.51 -2.14 -6.21
N TYR A 444 -11.59 -2.72 -5.41
CA TYR A 444 -11.93 -3.58 -4.28
C TYR A 444 -12.19 -2.79 -2.99
N ILE A 445 -11.60 -1.61 -2.89
CA ILE A 445 -11.80 -0.68 -1.79
C ILE A 445 -13.07 0.16 -1.98
N GLY A 446 -13.46 0.40 -3.22
CA GLY A 446 -14.63 1.22 -3.59
C GLY A 446 -14.33 2.72 -3.64
N ILE A 447 -13.10 3.09 -4.02
CA ILE A 447 -12.66 4.47 -4.25
C ILE A 447 -12.32 4.69 -5.72
N GLN A 448 -12.27 5.97 -6.16
CA GLN A 448 -11.93 6.32 -7.53
C GLN A 448 -10.41 6.51 -7.68
N PRO A 449 -9.75 5.83 -8.64
CA PRO A 449 -8.39 6.18 -9.01
C PRO A 449 -8.41 7.50 -9.82
N ASP A 450 -7.61 8.48 -9.43
CA ASP A 450 -7.48 9.77 -10.11
C ASP A 450 -6.05 9.94 -10.64
N LEU A 451 -5.82 9.44 -11.86
CA LEU A 451 -4.50 9.40 -12.49
C LEU A 451 -4.12 10.77 -13.06
N TYR A 452 -2.90 11.24 -12.76
CA TYR A 452 -2.32 12.38 -13.45
C TYR A 452 -1.31 11.97 -14.54
N ASP A 453 -0.52 10.90 -14.28
CA ASP A 453 0.42 10.26 -15.19
C ASP A 453 0.88 8.93 -14.57
N PRO A 454 0.89 7.77 -15.30
CA PRO A 454 0.37 7.60 -16.66
C PRO A 454 -1.15 7.77 -16.77
N ILE A 455 -1.66 7.83 -17.98
CA ILE A 455 -3.12 7.82 -18.21
C ILE A 455 -3.69 6.40 -18.03
N GLU A 456 -4.99 6.31 -17.85
CA GLU A 456 -5.67 5.02 -17.57
C GLU A 456 -5.37 3.94 -18.61
N GLU A 457 -5.27 4.31 -19.90
CA GLU A 457 -4.99 3.33 -20.96
C GLU A 457 -3.59 2.74 -20.86
N ASP A 458 -2.59 3.52 -20.44
CA ASP A 458 -1.22 3.02 -20.23
C ASP A 458 -1.16 2.06 -19.04
N VAL A 459 -1.89 2.36 -17.95
CA VAL A 459 -2.02 1.44 -16.81
C VAL A 459 -2.67 0.13 -17.26
N LYS A 460 -3.73 0.20 -18.06
CA LYS A 460 -4.41 -0.98 -18.62
C LYS A 460 -3.51 -1.75 -19.58
N ALA A 461 -2.69 -1.07 -20.38
CA ALA A 461 -1.70 -1.71 -21.27
C ALA A 461 -0.67 -2.50 -20.44
N TYR A 462 -0.11 -1.89 -19.40
CA TYR A 462 0.78 -2.60 -18.47
C TYR A 462 0.13 -3.86 -17.88
N LEU A 463 -1.11 -3.76 -17.40
CA LEU A 463 -1.85 -4.90 -16.81
C LEU A 463 -2.12 -6.01 -17.83
N ARG A 464 -2.24 -5.68 -19.12
CA ARG A 464 -2.35 -6.66 -20.22
C ARG A 464 -1.02 -7.30 -20.64
N GLY A 465 0.11 -6.75 -20.17
CA GLY A 465 1.44 -7.21 -20.55
C GLY A 465 2.00 -6.57 -21.83
N GLU A 466 1.49 -5.42 -22.21
CA GLU A 466 1.93 -4.64 -23.39
C GLU A 466 3.09 -3.70 -23.06
#